data_7d2f7f9206ebb847c40c9b43367092cf
#
_entry.id   7d2f7f9206ebb847c40c9b43367092cf
#
_cell.length_a   1.000
_cell.length_b   1.000
_cell.length_c   1.000
_cell.angle_alpha   90.00
_cell.angle_beta   90.00
_cell.angle_gamma   90.00
#
_symmetry.space_group_name_H-M   'P 1'
#
loop_
_entity.id
_entity.type
_entity.pdbx_description
1 polymer ?
#
loop_
_entity_poly.entity_id
_entity_poly.type
_entity_poly.pdbx_seq_one_letter_code
_entity_poly.pdbx_strand_id
1 'polypeptide(L)'
;MNDTDEMHRGIDIATAMVLNDESIAKCCEGDMSLYDKFKNTYVSCLNELKENILDVYVLCLTEHDTEDYDGQLSMWRGYGGRGKGAALVFTSQFADESGRSPLIISRVSYTSRKEREKHIKDLIHSFWRTLRQTEKNHDAFAVAAVLLFRMCVSKSMTTKH
;
A
#
# COMPACT_ATOMS: atom_id res chain seq x y z
N MET A 1 8.45 -2.53 15.47
CA MET A 1 7.82 -3.86 15.48
C MET A 1 7.38 -4.13 14.05
N ASN A 2 7.98 -5.10 13.38
CA ASN A 2 7.57 -5.47 12.02
C ASN A 2 6.39 -6.43 12.16
N ASP A 3 5.18 -5.94 11.98
CA ASP A 3 4.01 -6.81 11.89
C ASP A 3 3.90 -7.31 10.45
N THR A 4 4.80 -8.23 10.10
CA THR A 4 4.85 -8.85 8.79
C THR A 4 3.55 -9.58 8.46
N ASP A 5 2.85 -10.10 9.46
CA ASP A 5 1.59 -10.82 9.27
C ASP A 5 0.43 -9.91 8.83
N GLU A 6 0.34 -8.69 9.39
CA GLU A 6 -0.67 -7.71 8.93
C GLU A 6 -0.40 -7.27 7.50
N MET A 7 0.87 -7.05 7.16
CA MET A 7 1.27 -6.66 5.81
C MET A 7 0.98 -7.78 4.81
N HIS A 8 1.33 -9.03 5.13
CA HIS A 8 1.02 -10.20 4.29
C HIS A 8 -0.48 -10.34 4.06
N ARG A 9 -1.30 -10.26 5.11
CA ARG A 9 -2.77 -10.34 4.97
C ARG A 9 -3.33 -9.24 4.07
N GLY A 10 -2.85 -8.01 4.22
CA GLY A 10 -3.30 -6.90 3.39
C GLY A 10 -2.99 -7.11 1.92
N ILE A 11 -1.78 -7.57 1.62
CA ILE A 11 -1.31 -7.86 0.26
C ILE A 11 -2.10 -9.04 -0.34
N ASP A 12 -2.32 -10.11 0.42
CA ASP A 12 -3.05 -11.29 -0.06
C ASP A 12 -4.52 -10.96 -0.37
N ILE A 13 -5.18 -10.15 0.47
CA ILE A 13 -6.55 -9.68 0.20
C ILE A 13 -6.58 -8.83 -1.07
N ALA A 14 -5.70 -7.86 -1.21
CA ALA A 14 -5.64 -7.01 -2.39
C ALA A 14 -5.35 -7.81 -3.66
N THR A 15 -4.42 -8.75 -3.59
CA THR A 15 -4.07 -9.66 -4.69
C THR A 15 -5.27 -10.51 -5.13
N ALA A 16 -5.97 -11.13 -4.16
CA ALA A 16 -7.15 -11.92 -4.47
C ALA A 16 -8.24 -11.07 -5.13
N MET A 17 -8.44 -9.84 -4.67
CA MET A 17 -9.42 -8.92 -5.26
C MET A 17 -9.03 -8.50 -6.67
N VAL A 18 -7.76 -8.19 -6.93
CA VAL A 18 -7.27 -7.80 -8.27
C VAL A 18 -7.38 -8.97 -9.24
N LEU A 19 -6.86 -10.14 -8.88
CA LEU A 19 -6.80 -11.29 -9.80
C LEU A 19 -8.16 -11.93 -10.09
N ASN A 20 -9.16 -11.72 -9.22
CA ASN A 20 -10.53 -12.20 -9.42
C ASN A 20 -11.48 -11.11 -9.96
N ASP A 21 -10.97 -9.90 -10.27
CA ASP A 21 -11.82 -8.83 -10.78
C ASP A 21 -12.06 -8.99 -12.29
N GLU A 22 -13.32 -9.15 -12.68
CA GLU A 22 -13.72 -9.30 -14.07
C GLU A 22 -13.42 -8.05 -14.93
N SER A 23 -13.18 -6.90 -14.30
CA SER A 23 -12.87 -5.66 -15.02
C SER A 23 -11.60 -5.78 -15.85
N ILE A 24 -10.65 -6.62 -15.43
CA ILE A 24 -9.41 -6.91 -16.18
C ILE A 24 -9.75 -7.53 -17.53
N ALA A 25 -10.51 -8.61 -17.52
CA ALA A 25 -10.92 -9.31 -18.74
C ALA A 25 -11.72 -8.37 -19.66
N LYS A 26 -12.60 -7.54 -19.09
CA LYS A 26 -13.37 -6.54 -19.84
C LYS A 26 -12.49 -5.45 -20.48
N CYS A 27 -11.40 -5.06 -19.83
CA CYS A 27 -10.43 -4.11 -20.40
C CYS A 27 -9.61 -4.71 -21.54
N CYS A 28 -9.36 -6.02 -21.51
CA CYS A 28 -8.65 -6.72 -22.58
C CYS A 28 -9.49 -6.96 -23.83
N GLU A 29 -10.82 -6.70 -23.79
CA GLU A 29 -11.75 -6.85 -24.94
C GLU A 29 -11.68 -8.22 -25.61
N GLY A 30 -11.38 -9.25 -24.82
CA GLY A 30 -11.26 -10.63 -25.31
C GLY A 30 -9.83 -11.02 -25.74
N ASP A 31 -8.86 -10.11 -25.73
CA ASP A 31 -7.47 -10.45 -25.97
C ASP A 31 -6.86 -11.09 -24.72
N MET A 32 -6.83 -12.42 -24.72
CA MET A 32 -6.28 -13.20 -23.60
C MET A 32 -4.78 -12.97 -23.43
N SER A 33 -4.04 -12.56 -24.47
CA SER A 33 -2.61 -12.32 -24.37
C SER A 33 -2.30 -11.08 -23.53
N LEU A 34 -3.14 -10.04 -23.60
CA LEU A 34 -3.06 -8.86 -22.75
C LEU A 34 -3.41 -9.20 -21.30
N TYR A 35 -4.45 -10.01 -21.11
CA TYR A 35 -4.84 -10.51 -19.79
C TYR A 35 -3.72 -11.30 -19.12
N ASP A 36 -3.14 -12.27 -19.84
CA ASP A 36 -2.04 -13.07 -19.32
C ASP A 36 -0.80 -12.22 -19.03
N LYS A 37 -0.48 -11.27 -19.89
CA LYS A 37 0.63 -10.33 -19.65
C LYS A 37 0.44 -9.54 -18.37
N PHE A 38 -0.75 -8.98 -18.15
CA PHE A 38 -1.07 -8.26 -16.92
C PHE A 38 -0.92 -9.16 -15.71
N LYS A 39 -1.60 -10.31 -15.72
CA LYS A 39 -1.62 -11.27 -14.60
C LYS A 39 -0.22 -11.76 -14.24
N ASN A 40 0.56 -12.18 -15.23
CA ASN A 40 1.91 -12.67 -15.02
C ASN A 40 2.83 -11.59 -14.45
N THR A 41 2.72 -10.35 -14.95
CA THR A 41 3.50 -9.23 -14.42
C THR A 41 3.11 -8.91 -12.98
N TYR A 42 1.80 -8.89 -12.66
CA TYR A 42 1.33 -8.66 -11.29
C TYR A 42 1.84 -9.72 -10.32
N VAL A 43 1.76 -11.00 -10.71
CA VAL A 43 2.26 -12.13 -9.90
C VAL A 43 3.78 -12.07 -9.74
N SER A 44 4.51 -11.67 -10.78
CA SER A 44 5.97 -11.47 -10.69
C SER A 44 6.32 -10.42 -9.63
N CYS A 45 5.65 -9.26 -9.64
CA CYS A 45 5.83 -8.22 -8.61
C CYS A 45 5.51 -8.74 -7.20
N LEU A 46 4.47 -9.57 -7.07
CA LEU A 46 4.11 -10.18 -5.78
C LEU A 46 5.19 -11.12 -5.27
N ASN A 47 5.75 -11.96 -6.14
CA ASN A 47 6.81 -12.90 -5.77
C ASN A 47 8.09 -12.15 -5.39
N GLU A 48 8.48 -11.15 -6.16
CA GLU A 48 9.63 -10.28 -5.85
C GLU A 48 9.47 -9.60 -4.49
N LEU A 49 8.26 -9.08 -4.18
CA LEU A 49 8.00 -8.49 -2.87
C LEU A 49 8.11 -9.54 -1.75
N LYS A 50 7.57 -10.75 -1.95
CA LYS A 50 7.64 -11.83 -0.95
C LYS A 50 9.06 -12.29 -0.68
N GLU A 51 9.91 -12.34 -1.69
CA GLU A 51 11.33 -12.69 -1.56
C GLU A 51 12.11 -11.61 -0.79
N ASN A 52 11.75 -10.33 -0.96
CA ASN A 52 12.45 -9.19 -0.37
C ASN A 52 11.71 -8.56 0.82
N ILE A 53 10.68 -9.23 1.35
CA ILE A 53 9.82 -8.65 2.39
C ILE A 53 10.57 -8.36 3.70
N LEU A 54 11.66 -9.06 3.96
CA LEU A 54 12.52 -8.82 5.13
C LEU A 54 13.29 -7.50 5.05
N ASP A 55 13.41 -6.92 3.85
CA ASP A 55 14.08 -5.64 3.60
C ASP A 55 13.13 -4.45 3.73
N VAL A 56 11.84 -4.70 4.02
CA VAL A 56 10.85 -3.65 4.25
C VAL A 56 10.78 -3.29 5.74
N TYR A 57 11.16 -2.07 6.06
CA TYR A 57 11.09 -1.53 7.41
C TYR A 57 9.90 -0.60 7.54
N VAL A 58 9.08 -0.80 8.57
CA VAL A 58 7.93 0.05 8.87
C VAL A 58 8.18 0.78 10.19
N LEU A 59 8.12 2.10 10.15
CA LEU A 59 8.19 2.96 11.33
C LEU A 59 6.85 3.66 11.50
N CYS A 60 6.22 3.48 12.67
CA CYS A 60 5.01 4.20 13.02
C CYS A 60 5.36 5.50 13.73
N LEU A 61 4.84 6.60 13.20
CA LEU A 61 4.98 7.93 13.76
C LEU A 61 3.60 8.44 14.19
N THR A 62 3.56 9.27 15.22
CA THR A 62 2.36 9.96 15.66
C THR A 62 2.56 11.45 15.47
N GLU A 63 1.55 12.13 14.92
CA GLU A 63 1.56 13.59 14.87
C GLU A 63 1.59 14.14 16.30
N HIS A 64 2.46 15.09 16.53
CA HIS A 64 2.66 15.72 17.83
C HIS A 64 2.44 17.24 17.68
N ASP A 65 1.68 17.80 18.60
CA ASP A 65 1.54 19.25 18.71
C ASP A 65 2.81 19.83 19.34
N THR A 66 3.40 20.82 18.68
CA THR A 66 4.63 21.45 19.15
C THR A 66 4.47 22.18 20.48
N GLU A 67 3.24 22.54 20.85
CA GLU A 67 2.90 23.18 22.13
C GLU A 67 2.60 22.18 23.25
N ASP A 68 2.45 20.88 22.93
CA ASP A 68 2.20 19.82 23.90
C ASP A 68 3.54 19.17 24.34
N TYR A 69 4.15 19.72 25.38
CA TYR A 69 5.43 19.24 25.91
C TYR A 69 5.33 17.89 26.61
N ASP A 70 4.13 17.49 27.06
CA ASP A 70 3.91 16.22 27.75
C ASP A 70 3.70 15.04 26.78
N GLY A 71 3.42 15.34 25.50
CA GLY A 71 3.16 14.38 24.47
C GLY A 71 1.82 13.65 24.65
N GLN A 72 1.56 12.68 23.78
CA GLN A 72 0.28 11.97 23.82
C GLN A 72 0.28 10.87 24.91
N LEU A 73 -0.56 11.03 25.91
CA LEU A 73 -0.71 10.08 27.03
C LEU A 73 -1.00 8.65 26.58
N SER A 74 -1.76 8.48 25.50
CA SER A 74 -2.05 7.16 24.92
C SER A 74 -0.79 6.45 24.41
N MET A 75 0.16 7.21 23.84
CA MET A 75 1.44 6.68 23.37
C MET A 75 2.33 6.31 24.55
N TRP A 76 2.38 7.13 25.59
CA TRP A 76 3.12 6.80 26.82
C TRP A 76 2.58 5.56 27.52
N ARG A 77 1.25 5.36 27.55
CA ARG A 77 0.62 4.16 28.10
C ARG A 77 0.90 2.91 27.26
N GLY A 78 0.89 3.04 25.93
CA GLY A 78 1.12 1.91 25.03
C GLY A 78 2.60 1.53 24.91
N TYR A 79 3.50 2.51 24.87
CA TYR A 79 4.90 2.29 24.50
C TYR A 79 5.89 2.76 25.55
N GLY A 80 5.48 3.51 26.55
CA GLY A 80 6.36 4.15 27.54
C GLY A 80 6.91 3.23 28.64
N GLY A 81 6.71 1.92 28.58
CA GLY A 81 7.37 0.95 29.45
C GLY A 81 7.25 1.25 30.94
N ARG A 82 6.08 1.64 31.44
CA ARG A 82 5.84 2.01 32.85
C ARG A 82 6.68 3.23 33.29
N GLY A 83 6.82 4.23 32.44
CA GLY A 83 7.53 5.47 32.74
C GLY A 83 9.04 5.41 32.48
N LYS A 84 9.53 4.38 31.81
CA LYS A 84 10.95 4.23 31.42
C LYS A 84 11.17 4.46 29.91
N GLY A 85 10.15 4.88 29.17
CA GLY A 85 10.23 5.15 27.75
C GLY A 85 10.84 6.52 27.44
N ALA A 86 11.34 6.68 26.22
CA ALA A 86 11.74 7.93 25.63
C ALA A 86 11.01 8.16 24.33
N ALA A 87 10.63 9.41 24.03
CA ALA A 87 10.08 9.80 22.75
C ALA A 87 11.15 10.49 21.90
N LEU A 88 11.20 10.16 20.62
CA LEU A 88 12.00 10.89 19.64
C LEU A 88 11.05 11.78 18.84
N VAL A 89 11.31 13.08 18.85
CA VAL A 89 10.54 14.06 18.10
C VAL A 89 11.34 14.46 16.87
N PHE A 90 10.70 14.38 15.72
CA PHE A 90 11.32 14.74 14.44
C PHE A 90 10.55 15.89 13.83
N THR A 91 11.26 16.88 13.32
CA THR A 91 10.67 17.88 12.45
C THR A 91 10.65 17.32 11.03
N SER A 92 9.46 17.09 10.47
CA SER A 92 9.32 16.50 9.15
C SER A 92 9.54 17.56 8.05
N GLN A 93 10.76 17.74 7.61
CA GLN A 93 11.06 18.29 6.29
C GLN A 93 11.39 17.14 5.35
N PHE A 94 10.42 16.26 5.12
CA PHE A 94 10.61 15.03 4.34
C PHE A 94 10.48 15.22 2.83
N ALA A 95 10.24 16.43 2.35
CA ALA A 95 10.24 16.70 0.93
C ALA A 95 11.67 17.08 0.50
N ASP A 96 12.44 16.10 0.10
CA ASP A 96 13.56 16.36 -0.78
C ASP A 96 12.99 16.89 -2.12
N GLU A 97 13.43 18.08 -2.54
CA GLU A 97 13.04 18.69 -3.81
C GLU A 97 13.36 17.80 -5.02
N SER A 98 14.25 16.81 -4.86
CA SER A 98 14.59 15.83 -5.89
C SER A 98 13.54 14.74 -6.12
N GLY A 99 12.53 14.59 -5.25
CA GLY A 99 11.50 13.57 -5.34
C GLY A 99 11.99 12.12 -5.20
N ARG A 100 13.22 11.91 -4.75
CA ARG A 100 13.90 10.60 -4.66
C ARG A 100 14.01 10.05 -3.24
N SER A 101 13.07 10.40 -2.35
CA SER A 101 13.09 9.81 -1.01
C SER A 101 12.76 8.32 -1.09
N PRO A 102 13.57 7.43 -0.49
CA PRO A 102 13.24 6.03 -0.34
C PRO A 102 12.13 5.80 0.70
N LEU A 103 11.73 6.85 1.42
CA LEU A 103 10.72 6.80 2.46
C LEU A 103 9.35 7.09 1.88
N ILE A 104 8.40 6.21 2.14
CA ILE A 104 6.98 6.42 1.87
C ILE A 104 6.32 6.77 3.20
N ILE A 105 5.86 8.03 3.33
CA ILE A 105 5.12 8.47 4.51
C ILE A 105 3.65 8.56 4.15
N SER A 106 2.81 7.89 4.92
CA SER A 106 1.38 7.89 4.69
C SER A 106 0.62 7.86 6.00
N ARG A 107 -0.53 8.55 6.04
CA ARG A 107 -1.42 8.52 7.19
C ARG A 107 -2.05 7.13 7.30
N VAL A 108 -1.97 6.52 8.50
CA VAL A 108 -2.63 5.24 8.78
C VAL A 108 -4.13 5.46 8.91
N SER A 109 -4.91 4.66 8.21
CA SER A 109 -6.37 4.64 8.29
C SER A 109 -6.81 3.38 9.03
N TYR A 110 -7.43 3.55 10.20
CA TYR A 110 -8.05 2.46 10.94
C TYR A 110 -9.44 2.21 10.38
N THR A 111 -9.63 1.08 9.72
CA THR A 111 -10.88 0.76 9.03
C THR A 111 -11.29 -0.68 9.30
N SER A 112 -12.60 -0.94 9.28
CA SER A 112 -13.10 -2.30 9.29
C SER A 112 -12.70 -3.05 8.01
N ARG A 113 -12.74 -4.39 8.07
CA ARG A 113 -12.47 -5.23 6.90
C ARG A 113 -13.33 -4.85 5.68
N LYS A 114 -14.62 -4.57 5.90
CA LYS A 114 -15.56 -4.19 4.82
C LYS A 114 -15.18 -2.87 4.16
N GLU A 115 -14.77 -1.88 4.95
CA GLU A 115 -14.32 -0.58 4.42
C GLU A 115 -13.03 -0.72 3.63
N ARG A 116 -12.10 -1.56 4.10
CA ARG A 116 -10.85 -1.84 3.39
C ARG A 116 -11.10 -2.50 2.04
N GLU A 117 -11.92 -3.55 2.01
CA GLU A 117 -12.32 -4.20 0.75
C GLU A 117 -12.99 -3.21 -0.20
N LYS A 118 -13.85 -2.32 0.32
CA LYS A 118 -14.45 -1.25 -0.48
C LYS A 118 -13.40 -0.30 -1.05
N HIS A 119 -12.46 0.17 -0.24
CA HIS A 119 -11.39 1.06 -0.70
C HIS A 119 -10.53 0.42 -1.80
N ILE A 120 -10.22 -0.87 -1.68
CA ILE A 120 -9.47 -1.60 -2.71
C ILE A 120 -10.30 -1.73 -3.99
N LYS A 121 -11.61 -2.04 -3.90
CA LYS A 121 -12.51 -2.07 -5.06
C LYS A 121 -12.59 -0.72 -5.76
N ASP A 122 -12.76 0.35 -5.01
CA ASP A 122 -12.84 1.70 -5.57
C ASP A 122 -11.54 2.08 -6.30
N LEU A 123 -10.39 1.68 -5.74
CA LEU A 123 -9.08 1.84 -6.35
C LEU A 123 -8.97 1.06 -7.67
N ILE A 124 -9.34 -0.23 -7.67
CA ILE A 124 -9.33 -1.08 -8.86
C ILE A 124 -10.24 -0.50 -9.94
N HIS A 125 -11.47 -0.09 -9.60
CA HIS A 125 -12.42 0.48 -10.55
C HIS A 125 -11.93 1.81 -11.12
N SER A 126 -11.36 2.68 -10.31
CA SER A 126 -10.78 3.94 -10.77
C SER A 126 -9.62 3.69 -11.72
N PHE A 127 -8.75 2.75 -11.39
CA PHE A 127 -7.61 2.35 -12.20
C PHE A 127 -8.05 1.82 -13.56
N TRP A 128 -9.04 0.92 -13.62
CA TRP A 128 -9.56 0.37 -14.87
C TRP A 128 -10.26 1.42 -15.74
N ARG A 129 -10.91 2.39 -15.13
CA ARG A 129 -11.49 3.51 -15.89
C ARG A 129 -10.42 4.27 -16.65
N THR A 130 -9.29 4.51 -16.03
CA THR A 130 -8.14 5.19 -16.66
C THR A 130 -7.50 4.32 -17.74
N LEU A 131 -7.28 3.03 -17.45
CA LEU A 131 -6.64 2.11 -18.38
C LEU A 131 -7.46 1.89 -19.67
N ARG A 132 -8.79 1.94 -19.62
CA ARG A 132 -9.65 1.87 -20.81
C ARG A 132 -9.40 2.97 -21.84
N GLN A 133 -8.85 4.09 -21.40
CA GLN A 133 -8.53 5.24 -22.25
C GLN A 133 -7.09 5.17 -22.80
N THR A 134 -6.32 4.18 -22.38
CA THR A 134 -4.92 4.00 -22.77
C THR A 134 -4.84 3.02 -23.95
N GLU A 135 -3.80 3.16 -24.75
CA GLU A 135 -3.50 2.25 -25.86
C GLU A 135 -3.35 0.81 -25.35
N LYS A 136 -4.01 -0.13 -26.05
CA LYS A 136 -4.03 -1.54 -25.67
C LYS A 136 -2.85 -2.29 -26.28
N ASN A 137 -1.75 -2.29 -25.58
CA ASN A 137 -0.57 -3.05 -25.94
C ASN A 137 0.04 -3.75 -24.70
N HIS A 138 0.92 -4.71 -24.94
CA HIS A 138 1.55 -5.51 -23.90
C HIS A 138 2.33 -4.67 -22.87
N ASP A 139 3.00 -3.61 -23.33
CA ASP A 139 3.81 -2.76 -22.45
C ASP A 139 2.92 -1.91 -21.54
N ALA A 140 1.83 -1.35 -22.07
CA ALA A 140 0.85 -0.62 -21.28
C ALA A 140 0.22 -1.50 -20.20
N PHE A 141 -0.12 -2.74 -20.51
CA PHE A 141 -0.66 -3.70 -19.53
C PHE A 141 0.36 -4.17 -18.50
N ALA A 142 1.63 -4.32 -18.88
CA ALA A 142 2.70 -4.61 -17.93
C ALA A 142 2.92 -3.44 -16.96
N VAL A 143 3.02 -2.22 -17.47
CA VAL A 143 3.13 -1.00 -16.64
C VAL A 143 1.91 -0.85 -15.72
N ALA A 144 0.71 -1.09 -16.26
CA ALA A 144 -0.52 -1.07 -15.49
C ALA A 144 -0.49 -2.06 -14.33
N ALA A 145 -0.01 -3.29 -14.54
CA ALA A 145 0.12 -4.30 -13.50
C ALA A 145 1.05 -3.84 -12.36
N VAL A 146 2.21 -3.27 -12.70
CA VAL A 146 3.18 -2.74 -11.73
C VAL A 146 2.58 -1.59 -10.94
N LEU A 147 1.90 -0.65 -11.60
CA LEU A 147 1.30 0.51 -10.95
C LEU A 147 0.18 0.08 -9.99
N LEU A 148 -0.73 -0.78 -10.44
CA LEU A 148 -1.82 -1.27 -9.60
C LEU A 148 -1.29 -2.06 -8.42
N PHE A 149 -0.27 -2.90 -8.63
CA PHE A 149 0.40 -3.63 -7.55
C PHE A 149 0.94 -2.66 -6.49
N ARG A 150 1.72 -1.65 -6.89
CA ARG A 150 2.27 -0.64 -5.98
C ARG A 150 1.19 0.11 -5.20
N MET A 151 0.10 0.49 -5.88
CA MET A 151 -1.03 1.17 -5.24
C MET A 151 -1.71 0.25 -4.20
N CYS A 152 -1.92 -1.02 -4.51
CA CYS A 152 -2.50 -2.00 -3.59
C CYS A 152 -1.60 -2.24 -2.37
N VAL A 153 -0.29 -2.39 -2.56
CA VAL A 153 0.69 -2.56 -1.47
C VAL A 153 0.69 -1.33 -0.57
N SER A 154 0.82 -0.14 -1.13
CA SER A 154 0.79 1.11 -0.36
C SER A 154 -0.51 1.22 0.45
N LYS A 155 -1.66 0.93 -0.14
CA LYS A 155 -2.95 0.98 0.55
C LYS A 155 -3.06 -0.07 1.66
N SER A 156 -2.54 -1.27 1.44
CA SER A 156 -2.53 -2.33 2.44
C SER A 156 -1.67 -1.99 3.65
N MET A 157 -0.53 -1.34 3.44
CA MET A 157 0.38 -0.89 4.51
C MET A 157 -0.19 0.25 5.35
N THR A 158 -1.05 1.09 4.76
CA THR A 158 -1.61 2.28 5.44
C THR A 158 -2.97 2.03 6.10
N THR A 159 -3.48 0.80 6.01
CA THR A 159 -4.79 0.45 6.57
C THR A 159 -4.60 -0.60 7.66
N LYS A 160 -4.92 -0.26 8.91
CA LYS A 160 -4.82 -1.15 10.08
C LYS A 160 -6.19 -1.49 10.67
N HIS A 161 -6.22 -2.56 11.46
CA HIS A 161 -7.40 -3.00 12.22
C HIS A 161 -7.59 -2.21 13.49
#